data_884798f2193a265fa1461c51d444e5b3
#
_entry.id   884798f2193a265fa1461c51d444e5b3
#
_cell.length_a   1.000
_cell.length_b   1.000
_cell.length_c   1.000
_cell.angle_alpha   90.00
_cell.angle_beta   90.00
_cell.angle_gamma   90.00
#
_symmetry.space_group_name_H-M   'P 1'
#
loop_
_entity.id
_entity.type
_entity.pdbx_description
1 polymer ?
#
loop_
_entity_poly.entity_id
_entity_poly.type
_entity_poly.pdbx_seq_one_letter_code
_entity_poly.pdbx_strand_id
1 'polypeptide(L)'
;MLRRGEFRRVYDEGRRRSASLCTVFVRPNGLAQSRLGVTTPARLGNAVLRNRLRRRLREVFRRHRAQLPGGWDILVNPREPVATVPFRSLEGEFLRLFPSQPPPEMSEELRAK
;
A
#
# COMPACT_ATOMS: atom_id res chain seq x y z
N MET A 1 -2.30 -10.76 -1.06
CA MET A 1 -1.44 -9.78 -1.77
C MET A 1 -2.00 -9.50 -3.15
N LEU A 2 -1.82 -8.28 -3.61
CA LEU A 2 -2.19 -7.92 -4.97
C LEU A 2 -1.33 -8.69 -5.98
N ARG A 3 -1.97 -9.20 -7.02
CA ARG A 3 -1.27 -9.82 -8.14
C ARG A 3 -0.81 -8.73 -9.11
N ARG A 4 0.27 -9.02 -9.82
CA ARG A 4 0.87 -8.07 -10.76
C ARG A 4 -0.14 -7.55 -11.80
N GLY A 5 -1.01 -8.40 -12.30
CA GLY A 5 -2.03 -8.01 -13.28
C GLY A 5 -3.09 -7.06 -12.73
N GLU A 6 -3.21 -6.96 -11.40
CA GLU A 6 -4.16 -6.07 -10.74
C GLU A 6 -3.57 -4.69 -10.46
N PHE A 7 -2.26 -4.53 -10.56
CA PHE A 7 -1.56 -3.28 -10.23
C PHE A 7 -2.05 -2.11 -11.08
N ARG A 8 -2.22 -2.35 -12.37
CA ARG A 8 -2.62 -1.30 -13.30
C ARG A 8 -3.97 -0.70 -12.93
N ARG A 9 -4.90 -1.54 -12.53
CA ARG A 9 -6.23 -1.08 -12.14
C ARG A 9 -6.18 -0.15 -10.93
N VAL A 10 -5.40 -0.54 -9.92
CA VAL A 10 -5.23 0.32 -8.73
C VAL A 10 -4.52 1.61 -9.11
N TYR A 11 -3.54 1.53 -9.99
CA TYR A 11 -2.79 2.69 -10.46
C TYR A 11 -3.68 3.69 -11.19
N ASP A 12 -4.52 3.19 -12.10
CA ASP A 12 -5.37 4.05 -12.96
C ASP A 12 -6.60 4.57 -12.22
N GLU A 13 -7.20 3.77 -11.36
CA GLU A 13 -8.48 4.08 -10.70
C GLU A 13 -8.32 4.49 -9.25
N GLY A 14 -7.14 4.31 -8.68
CA GLY A 14 -6.90 4.58 -7.27
C GLY A 14 -6.66 6.04 -6.96
N ARG A 15 -6.90 6.39 -5.70
CA ARG A 15 -6.59 7.72 -5.18
C ARG A 15 -5.12 7.75 -4.77
N ARG A 16 -4.42 8.79 -5.21
CA ARG A 16 -2.99 8.94 -4.96
C ARG A 16 -2.71 9.75 -3.70
N ARG A 17 -1.76 9.27 -2.90
CA ARG A 17 -1.20 10.00 -1.76
C ARG A 17 0.31 9.86 -1.80
N SER A 18 1.03 10.95 -1.53
CA SER A 18 2.50 10.94 -1.57
C SER A 18 3.09 11.48 -0.27
N ALA A 19 4.24 10.93 0.09
CA ALA A 19 5.09 11.44 1.16
C ALA A 19 6.55 11.26 0.77
N SER A 20 7.49 11.51 1.68
CA SER A 20 8.91 11.53 1.33
C SER A 20 9.47 10.16 0.92
N LEU A 21 8.97 9.09 1.52
CA LEU A 21 9.51 7.74 1.29
C LEU A 21 8.77 6.97 0.21
N CYS A 22 7.50 7.22 0.00
CA CYS A 22 6.73 6.49 -0.99
C CYS A 22 5.49 7.24 -1.45
N THR A 23 4.96 6.80 -2.59
CA THR A 23 3.66 7.20 -3.09
C THR A 23 2.76 5.97 -3.02
N VAL A 24 1.52 6.14 -2.56
CA VAL A 24 0.56 5.05 -2.51
C VAL A 24 -0.65 5.38 -3.36
N PHE A 25 -1.22 4.34 -3.94
CA PHE A 25 -2.49 4.40 -4.68
C PHE A 25 -3.45 3.47 -3.96
N VAL A 26 -4.61 3.98 -3.57
CA VAL A 26 -5.61 3.20 -2.82
C VAL A 26 -6.91 3.13 -3.61
N ARG A 27 -7.50 1.95 -3.65
CA ARG A 27 -8.73 1.69 -4.36
C ARG A 27 -9.59 0.73 -3.56
N PRO A 28 -10.90 0.99 -3.43
CA PRO A 28 -11.80 0.00 -2.82
C PRO A 28 -11.78 -1.32 -3.60
N ASN A 29 -11.72 -2.44 -2.91
CA ASN A 29 -11.64 -3.74 -3.57
C ASN A 29 -12.88 -4.62 -3.42
N GLY A 30 -13.87 -4.19 -2.64
CA GLY A 30 -15.08 -4.97 -2.41
C GLY A 30 -14.89 -6.22 -1.56
N LEU A 31 -13.70 -6.40 -0.98
CA LEU A 31 -13.36 -7.56 -0.17
C LEU A 31 -13.33 -7.18 1.30
N ALA A 32 -13.42 -8.19 2.18
CA ALA A 32 -13.32 -7.96 3.62
C ALA A 32 -11.91 -7.56 4.04
N GLN A 33 -10.90 -7.99 3.30
CA GLN A 33 -9.49 -7.76 3.63
C GLN A 33 -8.85 -6.78 2.65
N SER A 34 -7.92 -5.98 3.17
CA SER A 34 -7.08 -5.14 2.33
C SER A 34 -5.92 -5.95 1.76
N ARG A 35 -5.46 -5.56 0.58
CA ARG A 35 -4.37 -6.23 -0.11
C ARG A 35 -3.28 -5.23 -0.45
N LEU A 36 -2.03 -5.67 -0.36
CA LEU A 36 -0.87 -4.83 -0.64
C LEU A 36 -0.16 -5.29 -1.90
N GLY A 37 0.24 -4.34 -2.73
CA GLY A 37 1.17 -4.55 -3.82
C GLY A 37 2.29 -3.54 -3.73
N VAL A 38 3.49 -3.91 -4.13
CA VAL A 38 4.65 -3.03 -4.12
C VAL A 38 5.28 -3.05 -5.50
N THR A 39 5.43 -1.86 -6.11
CA THR A 39 6.11 -1.75 -7.40
C THR A 39 7.58 -1.42 -7.17
N THR A 40 8.47 -2.18 -7.80
CA THR A 40 9.90 -1.94 -7.72
C THR A 40 10.48 -1.98 -9.12
N PRO A 41 10.32 -0.89 -9.90
CA PRO A 41 10.84 -0.85 -11.27
C PRO A 41 12.36 -0.94 -11.29
N ALA A 42 12.91 -1.40 -12.41
CA ALA A 42 14.35 -1.65 -12.55
C ALA A 42 15.21 -0.40 -12.29
N ARG A 43 14.68 0.79 -12.57
CA ARG A 43 15.39 2.06 -12.33
C ARG A 43 15.75 2.32 -10.88
N LEU A 44 15.07 1.64 -9.93
CA LEU A 44 15.35 1.81 -8.49
C LEU A 44 16.68 1.18 -8.08
N GLY A 45 17.19 0.21 -8.84
CA GLY A 45 18.42 -0.45 -8.52
C GLY A 45 18.40 -1.93 -8.90
N ASN A 46 19.35 -2.68 -8.35
CA ASN A 46 19.47 -4.11 -8.63
C ASN A 46 18.42 -4.94 -7.89
N ALA A 47 18.42 -6.25 -8.14
CA ALA A 47 17.44 -7.16 -7.55
C ALA A 47 17.53 -7.20 -6.02
N VAL A 48 18.74 -7.10 -5.47
CA VAL A 48 18.93 -7.12 -4.01
C VAL A 48 18.24 -5.93 -3.35
N LEU A 49 18.46 -4.74 -3.90
CA LEU A 49 17.83 -3.51 -3.39
C LEU A 49 16.31 -3.59 -3.53
N ARG A 50 15.83 -3.99 -4.70
CA ARG A 50 14.38 -4.07 -4.94
C ARG A 50 13.70 -5.08 -4.03
N ASN A 51 14.34 -6.22 -3.77
CA ASN A 51 13.82 -7.21 -2.83
C ASN A 51 13.76 -6.65 -1.40
N ARG A 52 14.76 -5.87 -1.01
CA ARG A 52 14.79 -5.24 0.31
C ARG A 52 13.66 -4.25 0.48
N LEU A 53 13.39 -3.43 -0.53
CA LEU A 53 12.28 -2.48 -0.52
C LEU A 53 10.95 -3.21 -0.32
N ARG A 54 10.69 -4.24 -1.12
CA ARG A 54 9.46 -5.03 -1.02
C ARG A 54 9.32 -5.68 0.36
N ARG A 55 10.40 -6.27 0.86
CA ARG A 55 10.39 -6.97 2.14
C ARG A 55 10.05 -6.04 3.29
N ARG A 56 10.66 -4.86 3.30
CA ARG A 56 10.42 -3.89 4.37
C ARG A 56 8.97 -3.41 4.39
N LEU A 57 8.41 -3.10 3.23
CA LEU A 57 7.02 -2.65 3.14
C LEU A 57 6.03 -3.76 3.49
N ARG A 58 6.29 -4.99 3.05
CA ARG A 58 5.46 -6.14 3.43
C ARG A 58 5.49 -6.37 4.93
N GLU A 59 6.65 -6.18 5.55
CA GLU A 59 6.78 -6.36 7.00
C GLU A 59 5.96 -5.33 7.77
N VAL A 60 5.95 -4.08 7.35
CA VAL A 60 5.10 -3.06 7.96
C VAL A 60 3.63 -3.46 7.85
N PHE A 61 3.20 -3.85 6.67
CA PHE A 61 1.82 -4.25 6.44
C PHE A 61 1.43 -5.46 7.28
N ARG A 62 2.30 -6.48 7.31
CA ARG A 62 2.05 -7.70 8.08
C ARG A 62 1.87 -7.40 9.58
N ARG A 63 2.72 -6.53 10.12
CA ARG A 63 2.66 -6.18 11.55
C ARG A 63 1.40 -5.45 11.95
N HIS A 64 0.84 -4.68 11.03
CA HIS A 64 -0.30 -3.81 11.34
C HIS A 64 -1.60 -4.27 10.70
N ARG A 65 -1.59 -5.39 10.00
CA ARG A 65 -2.73 -5.87 9.23
C ARG A 65 -4.01 -5.99 10.06
N ALA A 66 -3.92 -6.51 11.27
CA ALA A 66 -5.08 -6.72 12.13
C ALA A 66 -5.75 -5.42 12.58
N GLN A 67 -4.99 -4.33 12.58
CA GLN A 67 -5.45 -3.01 13.04
C GLN A 67 -5.85 -2.08 11.90
N LEU A 68 -5.47 -2.43 10.67
CA LEU A 68 -5.77 -1.60 9.51
C LEU A 68 -7.16 -1.95 8.96
N PRO A 69 -7.89 -0.94 8.46
CA PRO A 69 -9.20 -1.21 7.86
C PRO A 69 -9.09 -2.17 6.67
N GLY A 70 -10.08 -3.04 6.51
CA GLY A 70 -10.17 -3.88 5.33
C GLY A 70 -10.81 -3.14 4.16
N GLY A 71 -10.87 -3.79 3.01
CA GLY A 71 -11.58 -3.29 1.84
C GLY A 71 -10.76 -2.46 0.87
N TRP A 72 -9.46 -2.30 1.10
CA TRP A 72 -8.59 -1.50 0.24
C TRP A 72 -7.59 -2.35 -0.53
N ASP A 73 -7.37 -2.01 -1.79
CA ASP A 73 -6.19 -2.40 -2.52
C ASP A 73 -5.20 -1.24 -2.45
N ILE A 74 -4.01 -1.51 -1.94
CA ILE A 74 -2.97 -0.51 -1.74
C ILE A 74 -1.78 -0.86 -2.63
N LEU A 75 -1.44 0.02 -3.55
CA LEU A 75 -0.25 -0.11 -4.37
C LEU A 75 0.77 0.91 -3.92
N VAL A 76 1.95 0.45 -3.51
CA VAL A 76 3.01 1.31 -3.00
C VAL A 76 4.14 1.43 -4.00
N ASN A 77 4.52 2.66 -4.32
CA ASN A 77 5.71 2.96 -5.13
C ASN A 77 6.76 3.51 -4.18
N PRO A 78 7.71 2.68 -3.71
CA PRO A 78 8.75 3.15 -2.79
C PRO A 78 9.81 3.95 -3.52
N ARG A 79 10.44 4.87 -2.78
CA ARG A 79 11.66 5.55 -3.21
C ARG A 79 12.86 4.88 -2.57
N GLU A 80 14.03 5.13 -3.12
CA GLU A 80 15.26 4.50 -2.68
C GLU A 80 15.51 4.55 -1.16
N PRO A 81 15.25 5.70 -0.46
CA PRO A 81 15.50 5.77 0.99
C PRO A 81 14.75 4.75 1.84
N VAL A 82 13.67 4.14 1.31
CA VAL A 82 12.96 3.08 2.02
C VAL A 82 13.90 1.93 2.39
N ALA A 83 14.96 1.72 1.62
CA ALA A 83 15.91 0.63 1.87
C ALA A 83 16.75 0.84 3.13
N THR A 84 16.98 2.10 3.53
CA THR A 84 17.97 2.43 4.56
C THR A 84 17.42 3.21 5.75
N VAL A 85 16.24 3.83 5.65
CA VAL A 85 15.69 4.56 6.78
C VAL A 85 15.39 3.62 7.95
N PRO A 86 15.42 4.14 9.19
CA PRO A 86 15.01 3.32 10.33
C PRO A 86 13.60 2.75 10.10
N PHE A 87 13.41 1.50 10.51
CA PHE A 87 12.12 0.83 10.27
C PHE A 87 10.96 1.61 10.89
N ARG A 88 11.19 2.22 12.06
CA ARG A 88 10.17 3.03 12.74
C ARG A 88 9.72 4.21 11.88
N SER A 89 10.64 4.85 11.17
CA SER A 89 10.31 5.96 10.26
C SER A 89 9.44 5.48 9.11
N LEU A 90 9.77 4.33 8.55
CA LEU A 90 8.98 3.72 7.48
C LEU A 90 7.58 3.35 7.97
N GLU A 91 7.48 2.74 9.14
CA GLU A 91 6.19 2.41 9.76
C GLU A 91 5.31 3.65 9.91
N GLY A 92 5.87 4.71 10.47
CA GLY A 92 5.13 5.94 10.72
C GLY A 92 4.58 6.54 9.45
N GLU A 93 5.40 6.61 8.41
CA GLU A 93 4.95 7.17 7.14
C GLU A 93 3.90 6.29 6.47
N PHE A 94 4.13 4.98 6.42
CA PHE A 94 3.19 4.04 5.81
C PHE A 94 1.81 4.15 6.49
N LEU A 95 1.78 4.17 7.82
CA LEU A 95 0.53 4.22 8.55
C LEU A 95 -0.22 5.54 8.32
N ARG A 96 0.50 6.65 8.13
CA ARG A 96 -0.13 7.91 7.78
C ARG A 96 -0.72 7.90 6.37
N LEU A 97 -0.11 7.17 5.46
CA LEU A 97 -0.57 7.09 4.07
C LEU A 97 -1.70 6.07 3.89
N PHE A 98 -1.81 5.11 4.79
CA PHE A 98 -2.87 4.09 4.71
C PHE A 98 -4.20 4.73 5.11
N PRO A 99 -5.31 4.39 4.42
CA PRO A 99 -6.62 4.90 4.81
C PRO A 99 -6.96 4.52 6.25
N SER A 100 -7.56 5.44 6.98
CA SER A 100 -7.89 5.22 8.39
C SER A 100 -9.26 4.57 8.60
N GLN A 101 -10.07 4.47 7.54
CA GLN A 101 -11.40 3.91 7.59
C GLN A 101 -11.68 3.01 6.39
N PRO A 102 -12.66 2.10 6.48
CA PRO A 102 -13.08 1.31 5.33
C PRO A 102 -13.56 2.19 4.18
N PRO A 103 -13.60 1.66 2.94
CA PRO A 103 -14.04 2.46 1.78
C PRO A 103 -15.43 3.04 1.97
N PRO A 104 -15.63 4.34 1.62
CA PRO A 104 -16.94 4.99 1.75
C PRO A 104 -18.06 4.30 0.96
N GLU A 105 -17.72 3.71 -0.17
CA GLU A 105 -18.70 3.04 -1.02
C GLU A 105 -19.36 1.87 -0.31
N MET A 106 -18.60 1.11 0.47
CA MET A 106 -19.17 0.02 1.27
C MET A 106 -20.14 0.55 2.33
N SER A 107 -19.78 1.67 2.96
CA SER A 107 -20.62 2.29 3.96
C SER A 107 -21.92 2.80 3.36
N GLU A 108 -21.85 3.37 2.16
CA GLU A 108 -23.03 3.85 1.46
C GLU A 108 -23.95 2.71 1.04
N GLU A 109 -23.40 1.63 0.55
CA GLU A 109 -24.17 0.44 0.21
C GLU A 109 -24.90 -0.12 1.42
N LEU A 110 -24.24 -0.16 2.55
CA LEU A 110 -24.85 -0.63 3.79
C LEU A 110 -25.98 0.30 4.27
N ARG A 111 -25.85 1.60 4.04
CA ARG A 111 -26.88 2.57 4.41
C ARG A 111 -28.09 2.51 3.47
N ALA A 112 -27.83 2.19 2.21
CA ALA A 112 -28.91 2.12 1.22
C ALA A 112 -29.81 0.91 1.43
N LYS A 113 -29.38 -0.06 2.19
CA LYS A 113 -30.13 -1.26 2.52
C LYS A 113 -30.78 -1.15 3.87
#